data_8bca65ccb99472a577515e3a4f95944e
#
_entry.id   8bca65ccb99472a577515e3a4f95944e
#
_cell.length_a   1.000
_cell.length_b   1.000
_cell.length_c   1.000
_cell.angle_alpha   90.00
_cell.angle_beta   90.00
_cell.angle_gamma   90.00
#
_symmetry.space_group_name_H-M   'P 1'
#
loop_
_entity.id
_entity.type
_entity.pdbx_description
1 polymer ?
#
loop_
_entity_poly.entity_id
_entity_poly.type
_entity_poly.pdbx_seq_one_letter_code
_entity_poly.pdbx_strand_id
1 'polypeptide(L)'
;DTTAIIKDNKRIGTAVIARFDFNTQKDEQILVNTAISGVSMEGAAKNLQAEVPENDFDKYLAETKANWNRQLGKIEIKSDNENDKVNFYTALYHSMIAPTIYSDVDGAYYGPDKKVHQANGWVNYSTFSLWDTYRAAHPLFTYTEPERVNDMVKSFIAFYEQNGRLPVWNFYGSETDMMIGYHAVPVIVDAYLKGIGDFDAKKALDACIATANLDNYRGIGLYKELGYIPYNVTDHYKAENW
;
A
#
# COMPACT_ATOMS: atom_id res chain seq x y z
N ASP A 1 31.35 1.55 -10.46
CA ASP A 1 31.41 2.96 -10.89
C ASP A 1 30.01 3.55 -10.89
N THR A 2 29.69 4.26 -9.82
CA THR A 2 28.45 5.01 -9.70
C THR A 2 28.66 6.38 -10.37
N THR A 3 28.31 6.49 -11.64
CA THR A 3 28.34 7.78 -12.33
C THR A 3 27.09 8.56 -11.90
N ALA A 4 27.25 9.46 -10.94
CA ALA A 4 26.19 10.38 -10.56
C ALA A 4 26.22 11.58 -11.51
N ILE A 5 25.10 11.87 -12.14
CA ILE A 5 24.92 13.09 -12.94
C ILE A 5 24.44 14.20 -12.00
N ILE A 6 25.20 15.29 -11.89
CA ILE A 6 24.80 16.47 -11.15
C ILE A 6 24.30 17.50 -12.17
N LYS A 7 23.02 17.85 -12.08
CA LYS A 7 22.42 18.94 -12.84
C LYS A 7 21.42 19.65 -11.94
N ASP A 8 21.54 20.97 -11.84
CA ASP A 8 20.59 21.84 -11.11
C ASP A 8 20.28 21.36 -9.67
N ASN A 9 21.31 21.01 -8.89
CA ASN A 9 21.17 20.40 -7.54
C ASN A 9 20.46 19.04 -7.49
N LYS A 10 20.29 18.38 -8.65
CA LYS A 10 19.71 17.04 -8.77
C LYS A 10 20.81 16.01 -8.95
N ARG A 11 20.66 14.86 -8.31
CA ARG A 11 21.53 13.69 -8.54
C ARG A 11 20.67 12.50 -8.93
N ILE A 12 21.09 11.83 -10.02
CA ILE A 12 20.46 10.62 -10.54
C ILE A 12 21.51 9.52 -10.58
N GLY A 13 21.21 8.37 -9.99
CA GLY A 13 22.10 7.21 -9.99
C GLY A 13 21.42 6.00 -9.35
N THR A 14 22.01 4.82 -9.52
CA THR A 14 21.52 3.56 -8.91
C THR A 14 21.75 3.50 -7.39
N ALA A 15 22.73 4.26 -6.91
CA ALA A 15 22.98 4.45 -5.48
C ALA A 15 23.44 5.90 -5.27
N VAL A 16 22.62 6.69 -4.59
CA VAL A 16 22.91 8.09 -4.31
C VAL A 16 23.01 8.28 -2.82
N ILE A 17 24.13 8.89 -2.37
CA ILE A 17 24.34 9.27 -0.96
C ILE A 17 24.48 10.79 -0.93
N ALA A 18 23.69 11.44 -0.09
CA ALA A 18 23.85 12.85 0.23
C ALA A 18 24.47 12.99 1.62
N ARG A 19 25.49 13.82 1.74
CA ARG A 19 26.11 14.19 3.00
C ARG A 19 26.03 15.70 3.16
N PHE A 20 25.56 16.13 4.33
CA PHE A 20 25.47 17.53 4.71
C PHE A 20 26.37 17.76 5.93
N ASP A 21 27.27 18.71 5.85
CA ASP A 21 28.16 19.10 6.95
C ASP A 21 27.71 20.47 7.48
N PHE A 22 27.49 20.56 8.79
CA PHE A 22 27.00 21.76 9.46
C PHE A 22 28.04 22.23 10.46
N ASN A 23 28.29 23.56 10.53
CA ASN A 23 29.03 24.19 11.59
C ASN A 23 28.06 24.65 12.68
N THR A 24 27.96 23.89 13.75
CA THR A 24 26.98 24.14 14.81
C THR A 24 27.63 24.65 16.07
N GLN A 25 26.86 25.43 16.83
CA GLN A 25 27.21 25.81 18.19
C GLN A 25 26.64 24.81 19.20
N LYS A 26 27.07 24.93 20.47
CA LYS A 26 26.53 24.06 21.52
C LYS A 26 25.01 24.29 21.64
N ASP A 27 24.26 23.19 21.69
CA ASP A 27 22.79 23.15 21.83
C ASP A 27 22.00 23.69 20.62
N GLU A 28 22.67 23.98 19.50
CA GLU A 28 21.99 24.35 18.25
C GLU A 28 21.26 23.15 17.65
N GLN A 29 19.95 23.33 17.34
CA GLN A 29 19.12 22.31 16.73
C GLN A 29 19.14 22.42 15.20
N ILE A 30 19.33 21.30 14.54
CA ILE A 30 19.19 21.19 13.08
C ILE A 30 17.89 20.46 12.79
N LEU A 31 16.98 21.12 12.08
CA LEU A 31 15.74 20.52 11.59
C LEU A 31 15.95 20.04 10.16
N VAL A 32 15.60 18.79 9.90
CA VAL A 32 15.67 18.18 8.57
C VAL A 32 14.29 17.66 8.20
N ASN A 33 13.74 18.17 7.10
CA ASN A 33 12.49 17.69 6.52
C ASN A 33 12.81 16.90 5.26
N THR A 34 12.21 15.71 5.12
CA THR A 34 12.37 14.85 3.95
C THR A 34 11.02 14.45 3.39
N ALA A 35 10.94 14.28 2.09
CA ALA A 35 9.75 13.75 1.42
C ALA A 35 10.14 12.78 0.32
N ILE A 36 9.21 11.90 -0.01
CA ILE A 36 9.33 10.95 -1.10
C ILE A 36 8.13 11.07 -2.03
N SER A 37 8.30 10.62 -3.27
CA SER A 37 7.23 10.43 -4.25
C SER A 37 7.58 9.23 -5.11
N GLY A 38 6.58 8.44 -5.47
CA GLY A 38 6.71 7.37 -6.47
C GLY A 38 6.74 7.91 -7.91
N VAL A 39 6.48 9.21 -8.11
CA VAL A 39 6.28 9.82 -9.42
C VAL A 39 7.45 10.71 -9.81
N SER A 40 7.77 11.73 -9.01
CA SER A 40 8.80 12.72 -9.36
C SER A 40 9.35 13.48 -8.16
N MET A 41 10.47 14.18 -8.37
CA MET A 41 11.02 15.10 -7.37
C MET A 41 10.06 16.28 -7.09
N GLU A 42 9.37 16.73 -8.11
CA GLU A 42 8.35 17.79 -8.02
C GLU A 42 7.14 17.32 -7.20
N GLY A 43 6.75 16.03 -7.33
CA GLY A 43 5.74 15.37 -6.47
C GLY A 43 6.20 15.35 -5.01
N ALA A 44 7.44 14.92 -4.74
CA ALA A 44 7.99 14.93 -3.38
C ALA A 44 8.02 16.34 -2.77
N ALA A 45 8.35 17.37 -3.55
CA ALA A 45 8.32 18.76 -3.09
C ALA A 45 6.90 19.24 -2.74
N LYS A 46 5.89 18.85 -3.53
CA LYS A 46 4.47 19.13 -3.24
C LYS A 46 4.02 18.42 -1.96
N ASN A 47 4.37 17.14 -1.79
CA ASN A 47 4.09 16.37 -0.60
C ASN A 47 4.67 17.07 0.64
N LEU A 48 5.95 17.46 0.57
CA LEU A 48 6.61 18.18 1.66
C LEU A 48 5.89 19.49 2.01
N GLN A 49 5.56 20.30 1.00
CA GLN A 49 4.88 21.57 1.22
C GLN A 49 3.48 21.41 1.81
N ALA A 50 2.76 20.36 1.42
CA ALA A 50 1.40 20.11 1.91
C ALA A 50 1.39 19.51 3.32
N GLU A 51 2.33 18.60 3.63
CA GLU A 51 2.33 17.84 4.88
C GLU A 51 3.18 18.49 5.98
N VAL A 52 4.24 19.21 5.58
CA VAL A 52 5.20 19.85 6.52
C VAL A 52 5.50 21.28 6.08
N PRO A 53 4.49 22.19 6.03
CA PRO A 53 4.68 23.56 5.56
C PRO A 53 5.53 24.44 6.49
N GLU A 54 5.73 24.02 7.73
CA GLU A 54 6.44 24.78 8.76
C GLU A 54 7.62 23.96 9.31
N ASN A 55 8.63 24.64 9.85
CA ASN A 55 9.76 24.01 10.55
C ASN A 55 9.50 23.97 12.06
N ASP A 56 8.51 23.21 12.50
CA ASP A 56 8.12 23.07 13.91
C ASP A 56 7.99 21.59 14.29
N PHE A 57 9.05 21.02 14.83
CA PHE A 57 9.09 19.62 15.25
C PHE A 57 8.06 19.29 16.33
N ASP A 58 7.90 20.17 17.32
CA ASP A 58 7.02 19.92 18.46
C ASP A 58 5.55 19.94 18.04
N LYS A 59 5.18 20.81 17.10
CA LYS A 59 3.87 20.82 16.45
C LYS A 59 3.56 19.47 15.79
N TYR A 60 4.45 18.98 14.91
CA TYR A 60 4.21 17.70 14.22
C TYR A 60 4.24 16.50 15.15
N LEU A 61 5.06 16.53 16.21
CA LEU A 61 5.04 15.51 17.25
C LEU A 61 3.67 15.46 17.96
N ALA A 62 3.13 16.63 18.31
CA ALA A 62 1.82 16.73 18.96
C ALA A 62 0.69 16.25 18.04
N GLU A 63 0.69 16.71 16.78
CA GLU A 63 -0.30 16.29 15.75
C GLU A 63 -0.24 14.78 15.49
N THR A 64 0.96 14.20 15.36
CA THR A 64 1.15 12.76 15.16
C THR A 64 0.61 11.95 16.34
N LYS A 65 0.90 12.38 17.58
CA LYS A 65 0.34 11.74 18.78
C LYS A 65 -1.19 11.83 18.81
N ALA A 66 -1.75 12.99 18.49
CA ALA A 66 -3.20 13.16 18.43
C ALA A 66 -3.85 12.28 17.35
N ASN A 67 -3.23 12.17 16.19
CA ASN A 67 -3.69 11.32 15.10
C ASN A 67 -3.70 9.84 15.50
N TRP A 68 -2.61 9.34 16.08
CA TRP A 68 -2.54 7.97 16.55
C TRP A 68 -3.53 7.70 17.68
N ASN A 69 -3.68 8.60 18.64
CA ASN A 69 -4.66 8.47 19.71
C ASN A 69 -6.09 8.40 19.17
N ARG A 70 -6.42 9.19 18.15
CA ARG A 70 -7.73 9.14 17.49
C ARG A 70 -7.96 7.79 16.78
N GLN A 71 -6.94 7.27 16.08
CA GLN A 71 -7.07 5.99 15.36
C GLN A 71 -7.17 4.81 16.31
N LEU A 72 -6.29 4.73 17.30
CA LEU A 72 -6.29 3.65 18.29
C LEU A 72 -7.52 3.72 19.21
N GLY A 73 -8.02 4.93 19.50
CA GLY A 73 -9.23 5.14 20.31
C GLY A 73 -10.54 4.76 19.63
N LYS A 74 -10.55 4.30 18.37
CA LYS A 74 -11.76 3.74 17.73
C LYS A 74 -12.23 2.46 18.39
N ILE A 75 -11.35 1.74 19.07
CA ILE A 75 -11.68 0.56 19.85
C ILE A 75 -11.17 0.77 21.29
N GLU A 76 -12.09 0.83 22.22
CA GLU A 76 -11.76 0.93 23.65
C GLU A 76 -11.92 -0.42 24.33
N ILE A 77 -10.88 -0.86 25.04
CA ILE A 77 -10.94 -2.07 25.86
C ILE A 77 -10.86 -1.75 27.35
N LYS A 78 -11.47 -2.61 28.14
CA LYS A 78 -11.35 -2.58 29.62
C LYS A 78 -10.65 -3.85 30.08
N SER A 79 -9.62 -3.71 30.87
CA SER A 79 -8.91 -4.81 31.53
C SER A 79 -8.30 -4.29 32.82
N ASP A 80 -8.29 -5.10 33.84
CA ASP A 80 -7.58 -4.84 35.10
C ASP A 80 -6.09 -5.14 34.99
N ASN A 81 -5.66 -5.77 33.90
CA ASN A 81 -4.27 -6.06 33.58
C ASN A 81 -3.74 -5.07 32.54
N GLU A 82 -2.83 -4.22 32.93
CA GLU A 82 -2.23 -3.22 32.02
C GLU A 82 -1.48 -3.86 30.83
N ASN A 83 -0.90 -5.05 30.99
CA ASN A 83 -0.23 -5.74 29.88
C ASN A 83 -1.22 -6.13 28.77
N ASP A 84 -2.47 -6.44 29.08
CA ASP A 84 -3.48 -6.73 28.06
C ASP A 84 -3.74 -5.49 27.19
N LYS A 85 -3.82 -4.30 27.81
CA LYS A 85 -3.99 -3.04 27.10
C LYS A 85 -2.79 -2.74 26.21
N VAL A 86 -1.58 -2.90 26.74
CA VAL A 86 -0.33 -2.70 25.95
C VAL A 86 -0.33 -3.65 24.76
N ASN A 87 -0.59 -4.93 24.96
CA ASN A 87 -0.61 -5.92 23.89
C ASN A 87 -1.66 -5.60 22.83
N PHE A 88 -2.89 -5.25 23.27
CA PHE A 88 -3.99 -4.93 22.37
C PHE A 88 -3.67 -3.71 21.49
N TYR A 89 -3.29 -2.59 22.11
CA TYR A 89 -3.03 -1.36 21.35
C TYR A 89 -1.76 -1.45 20.49
N THR A 90 -0.77 -2.23 20.91
CA THR A 90 0.40 -2.53 20.09
C THR A 90 0.00 -3.35 18.86
N ALA A 91 -0.83 -4.37 19.02
CA ALA A 91 -1.33 -5.17 17.90
C ALA A 91 -2.21 -4.32 16.96
N LEU A 92 -3.08 -3.49 17.50
CA LEU A 92 -3.91 -2.57 16.71
C LEU A 92 -3.06 -1.57 15.93
N TYR A 93 -2.03 -0.99 16.55
CA TYR A 93 -1.05 -0.13 15.87
C TYR A 93 -0.35 -0.88 14.72
N HIS A 94 0.14 -2.10 14.96
CA HIS A 94 0.81 -2.89 13.93
C HIS A 94 -0.13 -3.21 12.75
N SER A 95 -1.42 -3.44 12.98
CA SER A 95 -2.38 -3.69 11.90
C SER A 95 -2.55 -2.50 10.95
N MET A 96 -2.21 -1.28 11.39
CA MET A 96 -2.36 -0.04 10.63
C MET A 96 -1.07 0.41 9.90
N ILE A 97 0.04 -0.34 10.00
CA ILE A 97 1.32 0.01 9.33
C ILE A 97 1.24 -0.22 7.81
N ALA A 98 0.50 -1.24 7.39
CA ALA A 98 0.24 -1.55 5.99
C ALA A 98 -1.26 -1.88 5.81
N PRO A 99 -1.84 -1.58 4.64
CA PRO A 99 -1.26 -0.97 3.44
C PRO A 99 -0.87 0.50 3.62
N THR A 100 0.00 1.00 2.74
CA THR A 100 0.52 2.37 2.78
C THR A 100 -0.11 3.25 1.71
N ILE A 101 -0.31 4.53 2.00
CA ILE A 101 -0.65 5.53 0.99
C ILE A 101 0.49 5.60 -0.03
N TYR A 102 0.15 5.53 -1.30
CA TYR A 102 1.13 5.51 -2.38
C TYR A 102 0.97 6.65 -3.39
N SER A 103 -0.22 7.26 -3.50
CA SER A 103 -0.38 8.48 -4.29
C SER A 103 0.23 9.70 -3.59
N ASP A 104 0.77 10.61 -4.40
CA ASP A 104 1.15 11.95 -3.96
C ASP A 104 -0.08 12.75 -3.49
N VAL A 105 0.12 13.88 -2.84
CA VAL A 105 -0.98 14.73 -2.31
C VAL A 105 -1.91 15.27 -3.40
N ASP A 106 -1.42 15.36 -4.63
CA ASP A 106 -2.24 15.73 -5.79
C ASP A 106 -2.92 14.53 -6.47
N GLY A 107 -2.79 13.33 -5.91
CA GLY A 107 -3.38 12.09 -6.39
C GLY A 107 -2.55 11.36 -7.46
N ALA A 108 -1.40 11.88 -7.87
CA ALA A 108 -0.54 11.20 -8.85
C ALA A 108 0.11 9.96 -8.25
N TYR A 109 0.22 8.87 -9.02
CA TYR A 109 0.93 7.65 -8.62
C TYR A 109 1.51 6.91 -9.84
N TYR A 110 2.51 6.06 -9.60
CA TYR A 110 3.16 5.27 -10.65
C TYR A 110 2.58 3.86 -10.67
N GLY A 111 1.98 3.47 -11.80
CA GLY A 111 1.30 2.19 -11.94
C GLY A 111 2.21 1.02 -12.34
N PRO A 112 1.70 -0.24 -12.26
CA PRO A 112 2.43 -1.44 -12.68
C PRO A 112 2.72 -1.46 -14.19
N ASP A 113 1.99 -0.73 -15.00
CA ASP A 113 2.23 -0.51 -16.43
C ASP A 113 3.37 0.48 -16.72
N LYS A 114 4.07 0.93 -15.67
CA LYS A 114 5.19 1.89 -15.74
C LYS A 114 4.79 3.26 -16.23
N LYS A 115 3.55 3.67 -15.98
CA LYS A 115 3.03 5.00 -16.31
C LYS A 115 2.56 5.72 -15.05
N VAL A 116 2.51 7.05 -15.17
CA VAL A 116 1.91 7.90 -14.13
C VAL A 116 0.40 7.95 -14.35
N HIS A 117 -0.35 7.71 -13.28
CA HIS A 117 -1.80 7.75 -13.22
C HIS A 117 -2.27 8.79 -12.21
N GLN A 118 -3.58 9.04 -12.20
CA GLN A 118 -4.22 10.01 -11.31
C GLN A 118 -5.38 9.38 -10.56
N ALA A 119 -5.30 9.39 -9.23
CA ALA A 119 -6.39 9.03 -8.34
C ALA A 119 -7.26 10.28 -8.08
N ASN A 120 -8.35 10.42 -8.85
CA ASN A 120 -9.24 11.57 -8.75
C ASN A 120 -10.29 11.37 -7.65
N GLY A 121 -10.13 12.06 -6.53
CA GLY A 121 -11.09 12.00 -5.42
C GLY A 121 -11.03 10.72 -4.58
N TRP A 122 -9.93 9.97 -4.66
CA TRP A 122 -9.62 8.80 -3.84
C TRP A 122 -8.11 8.70 -3.63
N VAL A 123 -7.68 7.85 -2.71
CA VAL A 123 -6.27 7.64 -2.37
C VAL A 123 -5.80 6.28 -2.89
N ASN A 124 -4.70 6.27 -3.65
CA ASN A 124 -4.09 5.01 -4.07
C ASN A 124 -3.23 4.41 -2.95
N TYR A 125 -3.44 3.13 -2.69
CA TYR A 125 -2.70 2.36 -1.69
C TYR A 125 -1.78 1.33 -2.35
N SER A 126 -0.70 1.00 -1.65
CA SER A 126 0.26 -0.05 -1.99
C SER A 126 0.64 -0.86 -0.74
N THR A 127 1.57 -1.81 -0.90
CA THR A 127 2.05 -2.67 0.20
C THR A 127 0.93 -3.57 0.73
N PHE A 128 0.26 -4.25 -0.19
CA PHE A 128 -0.78 -5.20 0.14
C PHE A 128 -0.23 -6.62 0.25
N SER A 129 -0.06 -7.11 1.47
CA SER A 129 0.25 -8.51 1.77
C SER A 129 -1.05 -9.32 1.91
N LEU A 130 -1.78 -9.49 0.81
CA LEU A 130 -3.17 -9.95 0.85
C LEU A 130 -3.34 -11.37 1.40
N TRP A 131 -2.34 -12.26 1.19
CA TRP A 131 -2.35 -13.60 1.75
C TRP A 131 -2.41 -13.61 3.29
N ASP A 132 -1.76 -12.63 3.91
CA ASP A 132 -1.76 -12.47 5.37
C ASP A 132 -3.03 -11.74 5.85
N THR A 133 -3.39 -10.65 5.18
CA THR A 133 -4.31 -9.64 5.72
C THR A 133 -5.78 -9.91 5.44
N TYR A 134 -6.10 -10.72 4.41
CA TYR A 134 -7.50 -10.98 4.01
C TYR A 134 -8.32 -11.66 5.11
N ARG A 135 -7.68 -12.42 6.01
CA ARG A 135 -8.36 -13.22 7.04
C ARG A 135 -8.92 -12.38 8.19
N ALA A 136 -8.19 -11.34 8.59
CA ALA A 136 -8.53 -10.58 9.78
C ALA A 136 -8.34 -9.07 9.62
N ALA A 137 -7.20 -8.58 9.10
CA ALA A 137 -6.92 -7.14 9.02
C ALA A 137 -7.91 -6.42 8.10
N HIS A 138 -8.13 -6.90 6.87
CA HIS A 138 -9.12 -6.30 5.97
C HIS A 138 -10.55 -6.39 6.52
N PRO A 139 -11.04 -7.52 7.06
CA PRO A 139 -12.31 -7.55 7.77
C PRO A 139 -12.41 -6.56 8.93
N LEU A 140 -11.34 -6.36 9.70
CA LEU A 140 -11.28 -5.35 10.77
C LEU A 140 -11.42 -3.93 10.19
N PHE A 141 -10.74 -3.62 9.09
CA PHE A 141 -10.79 -2.31 8.46
C PHE A 141 -12.20 -1.94 7.98
N THR A 142 -13.04 -2.91 7.64
CA THR A 142 -14.44 -2.62 7.28
C THR A 142 -15.23 -1.99 8.43
N TYR A 143 -14.81 -2.16 9.67
CA TYR A 143 -15.41 -1.55 10.86
C TYR A 143 -14.68 -0.27 11.30
N THR A 144 -13.35 -0.28 11.24
CA THR A 144 -12.53 0.83 11.77
C THR A 144 -12.21 1.90 10.73
N GLU A 145 -12.14 1.53 9.44
CA GLU A 145 -11.67 2.38 8.34
C GLU A 145 -12.54 2.21 7.06
N PRO A 146 -13.89 2.26 7.13
CA PRO A 146 -14.73 1.92 5.97
C PRO A 146 -14.47 2.82 4.75
N GLU A 147 -14.16 4.10 4.96
CA GLU A 147 -13.81 5.03 3.87
C GLU A 147 -12.52 4.61 3.17
N ARG A 148 -11.50 4.20 3.93
CA ARG A 148 -10.21 3.74 3.38
C ARG A 148 -10.37 2.41 2.65
N VAL A 149 -11.28 1.54 3.08
CA VAL A 149 -11.58 0.27 2.39
C VAL A 149 -12.09 0.52 0.98
N ASN A 150 -12.94 1.55 0.76
CA ASN A 150 -13.32 1.95 -0.60
C ASN A 150 -12.11 2.27 -1.47
N ASP A 151 -11.20 3.06 -0.95
CA ASP A 151 -9.99 3.46 -1.68
C ASP A 151 -9.02 2.29 -1.91
N MET A 152 -8.93 1.35 -0.96
CA MET A 152 -8.18 0.11 -1.15
C MET A 152 -8.77 -0.73 -2.29
N VAL A 153 -10.10 -0.86 -2.37
CA VAL A 153 -10.76 -1.58 -3.47
C VAL A 153 -10.59 -0.84 -4.80
N LYS A 154 -10.70 0.49 -4.82
CA LYS A 154 -10.38 1.31 -6.00
C LYS A 154 -8.93 1.10 -6.45
N SER A 155 -7.99 0.96 -5.51
CA SER A 155 -6.58 0.63 -5.81
C SER A 155 -6.44 -0.74 -6.49
N PHE A 156 -7.21 -1.77 -6.05
CA PHE A 156 -7.21 -3.08 -6.70
C PHE A 156 -7.79 -3.03 -8.12
N ILE A 157 -8.87 -2.27 -8.32
CA ILE A 157 -9.49 -2.10 -9.64
C ILE A 157 -8.52 -1.39 -10.60
N ALA A 158 -7.91 -0.29 -10.14
CA ALA A 158 -6.92 0.44 -10.92
C ALA A 158 -5.70 -0.44 -11.26
N PHE A 159 -5.24 -1.23 -10.30
CA PHE A 159 -4.16 -2.19 -10.51
C PHE A 159 -4.53 -3.24 -11.57
N TYR A 160 -5.76 -3.77 -11.53
CA TYR A 160 -6.26 -4.68 -12.55
C TYR A 160 -6.27 -4.05 -13.95
N GLU A 161 -6.75 -2.81 -14.07
CA GLU A 161 -6.80 -2.10 -15.36
C GLU A 161 -5.41 -1.88 -15.96
N GLN A 162 -4.39 -1.73 -15.12
CA GLN A 162 -3.02 -1.45 -15.51
C GLN A 162 -2.16 -2.72 -15.69
N ASN A 163 -2.49 -3.81 -14.98
CA ASN A 163 -1.70 -5.04 -14.95
C ASN A 163 -2.40 -6.25 -15.58
N GLY A 164 -3.71 -6.15 -15.88
CA GLY A 164 -4.53 -7.23 -16.44
C GLY A 164 -5.02 -8.26 -15.43
N ARG A 165 -4.66 -8.14 -14.15
CA ARG A 165 -5.13 -8.99 -13.04
C ARG A 165 -5.13 -8.25 -11.71
N LEU A 166 -5.90 -8.73 -10.76
CA LEU A 166 -5.89 -8.23 -9.39
C LEU A 166 -4.53 -8.48 -8.71
N PRO A 167 -4.15 -7.64 -7.72
CA PRO A 167 -2.88 -7.81 -7.04
C PRO A 167 -2.85 -9.07 -6.16
N VAL A 168 -1.67 -9.66 -6.03
CA VAL A 168 -1.34 -10.69 -5.03
C VAL A 168 -0.52 -10.08 -3.91
N TRP A 169 0.58 -9.42 -4.26
CA TRP A 169 1.45 -8.70 -3.35
C TRP A 169 2.06 -7.48 -4.05
N ASN A 170 1.29 -6.42 -4.20
CA ASN A 170 1.79 -5.23 -4.87
C ASN A 170 2.70 -4.43 -3.93
N PHE A 171 3.76 -3.87 -4.51
CA PHE A 171 4.77 -3.11 -3.81
C PHE A 171 5.26 -1.95 -4.68
N TYR A 172 4.98 -0.72 -4.25
CA TYR A 172 5.40 0.53 -4.91
C TYR A 172 5.21 0.52 -6.44
N GLY A 173 3.97 0.32 -6.88
CA GLY A 173 3.62 0.30 -8.30
C GLY A 173 4.13 -0.92 -9.08
N SER A 174 4.38 -2.04 -8.42
CA SER A 174 4.77 -3.29 -9.06
C SER A 174 4.13 -4.48 -8.37
N GLU A 175 3.85 -5.55 -9.13
CA GLU A 175 3.49 -6.84 -8.56
C GLU A 175 4.76 -7.64 -8.26
N THR A 176 4.86 -8.19 -7.07
CA THR A 176 6.01 -9.03 -6.69
C THR A 176 5.72 -10.51 -6.83
N ASP A 177 4.46 -10.93 -6.91
CA ASP A 177 4.02 -12.33 -6.96
C ASP A 177 4.62 -13.22 -5.85
N MET A 178 5.01 -12.61 -4.74
CA MET A 178 5.79 -13.27 -3.70
C MET A 178 5.00 -14.35 -2.95
N MET A 179 3.67 -14.17 -2.85
CA MET A 179 2.77 -15.08 -2.12
C MET A 179 1.79 -15.77 -3.05
N ILE A 180 1.09 -16.74 -2.50
CA ILE A 180 0.11 -17.56 -3.20
C ILE A 180 -1.27 -16.91 -3.27
N GLY A 181 -2.15 -17.47 -4.08
CA GLY A 181 -3.57 -17.15 -4.15
C GLY A 181 -3.91 -15.84 -4.88
N TYR A 182 -5.18 -15.46 -4.80
CA TYR A 182 -5.73 -14.22 -5.34
C TYR A 182 -6.69 -13.59 -4.31
N HIS A 183 -6.12 -13.26 -3.14
CA HIS A 183 -6.86 -12.85 -1.95
C HIS A 183 -7.46 -11.43 -2.03
N ALA A 184 -7.22 -10.69 -3.11
CA ALA A 184 -7.96 -9.46 -3.38
C ALA A 184 -9.47 -9.74 -3.53
N VAL A 185 -9.84 -10.93 -4.06
CA VAL A 185 -11.24 -11.31 -4.27
C VAL A 185 -12.04 -11.32 -2.97
N PRO A 186 -11.67 -12.08 -1.92
CA PRO A 186 -12.40 -12.06 -0.67
C PRO A 186 -12.43 -10.68 -0.01
N VAL A 187 -11.41 -9.85 -0.16
CA VAL A 187 -11.40 -8.47 0.37
C VAL A 187 -12.46 -7.60 -0.33
N ILE A 188 -12.53 -7.66 -1.66
CA ILE A 188 -13.53 -6.93 -2.46
C ILE A 188 -14.95 -7.40 -2.09
N VAL A 189 -15.16 -8.71 -2.03
CA VAL A 189 -16.46 -9.31 -1.76
C VAL A 189 -16.93 -8.99 -0.33
N ASP A 190 -16.05 -9.09 0.66
CA ASP A 190 -16.36 -8.76 2.05
C ASP A 190 -16.78 -7.28 2.20
N ALA A 191 -16.02 -6.36 1.57
CA ALA A 191 -16.37 -4.95 1.54
C ALA A 191 -17.76 -4.71 0.93
N TYR A 192 -18.02 -5.29 -0.25
CA TYR A 192 -19.29 -5.15 -0.95
C TYR A 192 -20.48 -5.69 -0.14
N LEU A 193 -20.35 -6.90 0.43
CA LEU A 193 -21.40 -7.52 1.22
C LEU A 193 -21.71 -6.79 2.53
N LYS A 194 -20.74 -6.05 3.06
CA LYS A 194 -20.92 -5.18 4.25
C LYS A 194 -21.45 -3.79 3.90
N GLY A 195 -21.81 -3.53 2.64
CA GLY A 195 -22.37 -2.26 2.20
C GLY A 195 -21.33 -1.15 1.97
N ILE A 196 -20.05 -1.48 1.95
CA ILE A 196 -18.98 -0.56 1.56
C ILE A 196 -18.89 -0.62 0.04
N GLY A 197 -19.49 0.33 -0.66
CA GLY A 197 -19.75 0.22 -2.10
C GLY A 197 -19.53 1.50 -2.90
N ASP A 198 -18.73 2.45 -2.43
CA ASP A 198 -18.35 3.64 -3.21
C ASP A 198 -17.21 3.32 -4.21
N PHE A 199 -17.38 2.20 -4.92
CA PHE A 199 -16.53 1.76 -6.02
C PHE A 199 -17.39 1.10 -7.12
N ASP A 200 -16.86 0.96 -8.33
CA ASP A 200 -17.54 0.29 -9.43
C ASP A 200 -17.62 -1.24 -9.17
N ALA A 201 -18.73 -1.69 -8.58
CA ALA A 201 -18.94 -3.08 -8.22
C ALA A 201 -18.96 -4.02 -9.45
N LYS A 202 -19.46 -3.53 -10.62
CA LYS A 202 -19.42 -4.32 -11.85
C LYS A 202 -18.00 -4.53 -12.32
N LYS A 203 -17.20 -3.47 -12.36
CA LYS A 203 -15.78 -3.54 -12.73
C LYS A 203 -14.98 -4.40 -11.77
N ALA A 204 -15.28 -4.31 -10.47
CA ALA A 204 -14.68 -5.18 -9.45
C ALA A 204 -14.98 -6.66 -9.70
N LEU A 205 -16.22 -7.00 -10.03
CA LEU A 205 -16.62 -8.36 -10.40
C LEU A 205 -15.92 -8.83 -11.69
N ASP A 206 -15.88 -7.96 -12.72
CA ASP A 206 -15.18 -8.27 -13.97
C ASP A 206 -13.69 -8.55 -13.72
N ALA A 207 -13.04 -7.77 -12.85
CA ALA A 207 -11.65 -7.98 -12.43
C ALA A 207 -11.45 -9.31 -11.68
N CYS A 208 -12.38 -9.68 -10.79
CA CYS A 208 -12.36 -10.97 -10.10
C CYS A 208 -12.47 -12.14 -11.08
N ILE A 209 -13.42 -12.07 -12.01
CA ILE A 209 -13.65 -13.12 -13.02
C ILE A 209 -12.45 -13.24 -13.96
N ALA A 210 -11.93 -12.11 -14.45
CA ALA A 210 -10.77 -12.09 -15.34
C ALA A 210 -9.54 -12.71 -14.65
N THR A 211 -9.26 -12.32 -13.41
CA THR A 211 -8.13 -12.86 -12.63
C THR A 211 -8.26 -14.37 -12.41
N ALA A 212 -9.46 -14.85 -12.09
CA ALA A 212 -9.72 -16.28 -11.87
C ALA A 212 -9.65 -17.13 -13.15
N ASN A 213 -9.63 -16.52 -14.32
CA ASN A 213 -9.66 -17.20 -15.61
C ASN A 213 -8.40 -17.03 -16.47
N LEU A 214 -7.30 -16.52 -15.92
CA LEU A 214 -6.04 -16.34 -16.64
C LEU A 214 -5.37 -17.67 -16.96
N ASP A 215 -5.42 -18.11 -18.23
CA ASP A 215 -4.90 -19.41 -18.64
C ASP A 215 -3.39 -19.58 -18.42
N ASN A 216 -2.64 -18.51 -18.63
CA ASN A 216 -1.17 -18.50 -18.53
C ASN A 216 -0.64 -18.04 -17.17
N TYR A 217 -1.46 -18.15 -16.13
CA TYR A 217 -1.06 -17.71 -14.80
C TYR A 217 -1.27 -18.85 -13.80
N ARG A 218 -0.19 -19.22 -13.11
CA ARG A 218 -0.19 -20.17 -11.99
C ARG A 218 -1.00 -21.46 -12.25
N GLY A 219 -0.96 -22.02 -13.47
CA GLY A 219 -1.62 -23.29 -13.83
C GLY A 219 -3.15 -23.24 -13.94
N ILE A 220 -3.78 -22.06 -13.88
CA ILE A 220 -5.24 -21.94 -14.02
C ILE A 220 -5.73 -22.61 -15.32
N GLY A 221 -4.99 -22.44 -16.44
CA GLY A 221 -5.31 -23.11 -17.70
C GLY A 221 -5.33 -24.63 -17.57
N LEU A 222 -4.32 -25.21 -16.93
CA LEU A 222 -4.27 -26.66 -16.66
C LEU A 222 -5.39 -27.10 -15.72
N TYR A 223 -5.67 -26.30 -14.68
CA TYR A 223 -6.79 -26.61 -13.79
C TYR A 223 -8.13 -26.62 -14.53
N LYS A 224 -8.35 -25.68 -15.46
CA LYS A 224 -9.58 -25.63 -16.29
C LYS A 224 -9.70 -26.83 -17.21
N GLU A 225 -8.58 -27.32 -17.75
CA GLU A 225 -8.53 -28.46 -18.65
C GLU A 225 -8.65 -29.80 -17.93
N LEU A 226 -7.89 -30.00 -16.85
CA LEU A 226 -7.68 -31.28 -16.19
C LEU A 226 -8.48 -31.43 -14.89
N GLY A 227 -8.98 -30.34 -14.31
CA GLY A 227 -9.62 -30.33 -12.99
C GLY A 227 -8.63 -30.37 -11.82
N TYR A 228 -7.33 -30.38 -12.09
CA TYR A 228 -6.25 -30.33 -11.10
C TYR A 228 -4.99 -29.71 -11.72
N ILE A 229 -4.04 -29.33 -10.90
CA ILE A 229 -2.72 -28.83 -11.32
C ILE A 229 -1.69 -29.93 -11.11
N PRO A 230 -1.08 -30.49 -12.19
CA PRO A 230 -0.06 -31.51 -12.08
C PRO A 230 1.23 -30.96 -11.43
N TYR A 231 1.80 -31.72 -10.50
CA TYR A 231 3.05 -31.33 -9.80
C TYR A 231 4.27 -31.20 -10.72
N ASN A 232 4.33 -32.04 -11.76
CA ASN A 232 5.51 -32.20 -12.61
C ASN A 232 5.48 -31.38 -13.91
N VAL A 233 4.68 -30.33 -13.98
CA VAL A 233 4.67 -29.41 -15.13
C VAL A 233 5.76 -28.34 -14.97
N THR A 234 6.09 -27.70 -16.10
CA THR A 234 7.18 -26.73 -16.24
C THR A 234 7.14 -25.58 -15.22
N ASP A 235 8.24 -24.86 -15.05
CA ASP A 235 8.46 -23.82 -14.02
C ASP A 235 7.35 -22.77 -13.89
N HIS A 236 6.62 -22.48 -14.96
CA HIS A 236 5.48 -21.55 -14.93
C HIS A 236 4.21 -22.12 -14.28
N TYR A 237 4.18 -23.43 -14.02
CA TYR A 237 3.00 -24.14 -13.55
C TYR A 237 3.26 -24.99 -12.32
N LYS A 238 4.33 -24.72 -11.57
CA LYS A 238 4.65 -25.49 -10.36
C LYS A 238 3.58 -25.31 -9.29
N ALA A 239 3.09 -26.43 -8.77
CA ALA A 239 2.03 -26.43 -7.76
C ALA A 239 2.45 -25.75 -6.44
N GLU A 240 3.75 -25.73 -6.11
CA GLU A 240 4.28 -25.04 -4.94
C GLU A 240 4.14 -23.51 -4.97
N ASN A 241 3.76 -22.93 -6.11
CA ASN A 241 3.53 -21.50 -6.27
C ASN A 241 2.05 -21.10 -6.11
N TRP A 242 1.21 -22.00 -5.56
CA TRP A 242 -0.26 -21.83 -5.47
C TRP A 242 -0.77 -21.56 -4.08
#